data_7b9fd254f76e3e0d2ff810dbdc9e10b0
#
_entry.id   7b9fd254f76e3e0d2ff810dbdc9e10b0
#
_cell.length_a   1.000
_cell.length_b   1.000
_cell.length_c   1.000
_cell.angle_alpha   90.00
_cell.angle_beta   90.00
_cell.angle_gamma   90.00
#
_symmetry.space_group_name_H-M   'P 1'
#
loop_
_entity.id
_entity.type
_entity.pdbx_description
1 polymer ?
#
loop_
_entity_poly.entity_id
_entity_poly.type
_entity_poly.pdbx_seq_one_letter_code
_entity_poly.pdbx_strand_id
1 'polypeptide(L)'
;MEKEEILDKVEILIKMYKEGKLGGEIMPEDANPNLEKASLENYLYFTLPMALNYQRNSYKLWESTLQTYQDCKTKFVFEPKKCVTKKFEDVQEALTKYKVALQKQKQTEIWIKLCNTFIELFDGDIRKLFDMFGNDVDKIRAFIQVKNKKKFPYLSGTKICNYWLYVIYQYTDRKYKNIDHLTVAPDTH
;
A
#
# COMPACT_ATOMS: atom_id res chain seq x y z
N MET A 1 28.08 15.83 13.46
CA MET A 1 28.21 14.53 12.78
C MET A 1 28.29 14.83 11.30
N GLU A 2 29.39 14.52 10.68
CA GLU A 2 29.61 14.80 9.26
C GLU A 2 28.78 13.83 8.41
N LYS A 3 28.46 14.23 7.18
CA LYS A 3 27.61 13.44 6.27
C LYS A 3 28.19 12.05 6.02
N GLU A 4 29.50 11.93 5.91
CA GLU A 4 30.21 10.66 5.74
C GLU A 4 30.04 9.72 6.94
N GLU A 5 30.16 10.24 8.16
CA GLU A 5 29.94 9.47 9.40
C GLU A 5 28.51 8.90 9.49
N ILE A 6 27.53 9.63 8.98
CA ILE A 6 26.13 9.18 8.93
C ILE A 6 25.99 8.06 7.90
N LEU A 7 26.61 8.21 6.73
CA LEU A 7 26.55 7.21 5.67
C LEU A 7 27.18 5.90 6.13
N ASP A 8 28.35 5.92 6.75
CA ASP A 8 29.02 4.73 7.28
C ASP A 8 28.14 3.99 8.29
N LYS A 9 27.48 4.73 9.21
CA LYS A 9 26.57 4.12 10.19
C LYS A 9 25.34 3.50 9.53
N VAL A 10 24.79 4.15 8.49
CA VAL A 10 23.66 3.60 7.73
C VAL A 10 24.06 2.34 6.97
N GLU A 11 25.24 2.31 6.36
CA GLU A 11 25.75 1.11 5.67
C GLU A 11 25.96 -0.07 6.63
N ILE A 12 26.48 0.20 7.84
CA ILE A 12 26.60 -0.82 8.90
C ILE A 12 25.23 -1.37 9.27
N LEU A 13 24.22 -0.52 9.48
CA LEU A 13 22.86 -0.95 9.80
C LEU A 13 22.24 -1.80 8.68
N ILE A 14 22.41 -1.37 7.42
CA ILE A 14 21.93 -2.12 6.25
C ILE A 14 22.61 -3.49 6.18
N LYS A 15 23.92 -3.56 6.44
CA LYS A 15 24.65 -4.82 6.49
C LYS A 15 24.14 -5.73 7.60
N MET A 16 23.97 -5.22 8.80
CA MET A 16 23.41 -5.97 9.94
C MET A 16 22.01 -6.49 9.65
N TYR A 17 21.16 -5.68 9.01
CA TYR A 17 19.82 -6.08 8.54
C TYR A 17 19.90 -7.27 7.56
N LYS A 18 20.72 -7.14 6.51
CA LYS A 18 20.90 -8.20 5.50
C LYS A 18 21.46 -9.50 6.08
N GLU A 19 22.24 -9.40 7.16
CA GLU A 19 22.82 -10.55 7.87
C GLU A 19 21.89 -11.12 8.95
N GLY A 20 20.66 -10.58 9.10
CA GLY A 20 19.68 -11.02 10.11
C GLY A 20 20.09 -10.71 11.56
N LYS A 21 21.05 -9.79 11.77
CA LYS A 21 21.58 -9.46 13.11
C LYS A 21 20.71 -8.47 13.89
N LEU A 22 19.70 -7.88 13.24
CA LEU A 22 18.79 -6.94 13.90
C LEU A 22 17.51 -7.59 14.43
N GLY A 23 17.44 -8.93 14.48
CA GLY A 23 16.41 -9.64 15.23
C GLY A 23 15.12 -9.93 14.47
N GLY A 24 15.20 -10.63 13.34
CA GLY A 24 14.01 -11.25 12.73
C GLY A 24 13.10 -10.27 11.99
N GLU A 25 13.68 -9.41 11.25
CA GLU A 25 13.08 -8.31 10.53
C GLU A 25 12.46 -8.76 9.23
N ILE A 26 11.35 -9.45 9.36
CA ILE A 26 10.41 -9.64 8.27
C ILE A 26 9.63 -8.33 8.14
N MET A 27 9.58 -7.78 6.93
CA MET A 27 8.72 -6.62 6.67
C MET A 27 7.26 -7.01 6.85
N PRO A 28 6.39 -6.11 7.37
CA PRO A 28 4.97 -6.42 7.53
C PRO A 28 4.33 -6.97 6.24
N GLU A 29 4.76 -6.47 5.09
CA GLU A 29 4.30 -6.81 3.75
C GLU A 29 4.76 -8.19 3.27
N ASP A 30 5.69 -8.84 3.96
CA ASP A 30 6.08 -10.23 3.65
C ASP A 30 4.95 -11.22 3.95
N ALA A 31 3.98 -10.83 4.80
CA ALA A 31 2.71 -11.52 4.92
C ALA A 31 1.83 -11.25 3.68
N ASN A 32 2.17 -11.90 2.56
CA ASN A 32 1.48 -11.72 1.27
C ASN A 32 1.28 -13.07 0.56
N PRO A 33 0.35 -13.14 -0.43
CA PRO A 33 0.01 -14.38 -1.11
C PRO A 33 0.99 -14.80 -2.20
N ASN A 34 2.15 -14.17 -2.34
CA ASN A 34 3.17 -14.44 -3.35
C ASN A 34 2.64 -14.46 -4.80
N LEU A 35 1.86 -13.45 -5.15
CA LEU A 35 1.29 -13.29 -6.49
C LEU A 35 2.37 -12.92 -7.51
N GLU A 36 2.06 -13.14 -8.78
CA GLU A 36 2.91 -12.68 -9.87
C GLU A 36 3.12 -11.15 -9.77
N LYS A 37 4.38 -10.72 -9.79
CA LYS A 37 4.75 -9.31 -9.53
C LYS A 37 4.10 -8.31 -10.46
N ALA A 38 3.90 -8.66 -11.74
CA ALA A 38 3.29 -7.81 -12.74
C ALA A 38 1.74 -7.89 -12.74
N SER A 39 1.13 -8.81 -11.99
CA SER A 39 -0.31 -9.00 -12.02
C SER A 39 -1.06 -7.82 -11.40
N LEU A 40 -2.23 -7.48 -11.98
CA LEU A 40 -3.12 -6.47 -11.41
C LEU A 40 -3.51 -6.82 -9.97
N GLU A 41 -3.73 -8.09 -9.70
CA GLU A 41 -4.12 -8.60 -8.40
C GLU A 41 -3.07 -8.29 -7.33
N ASN A 42 -1.79 -8.44 -7.66
CA ASN A 42 -0.67 -8.09 -6.78
C ASN A 42 -0.62 -6.58 -6.49
N TYR A 43 -0.81 -5.75 -7.51
CA TYR A 43 -0.86 -4.30 -7.32
C TYR A 43 -2.03 -3.85 -6.43
N LEU A 44 -3.21 -4.44 -6.61
CA LEU A 44 -4.38 -4.15 -5.79
C LEU A 44 -4.20 -4.63 -4.35
N TYR A 45 -3.57 -5.81 -4.17
CA TYR A 45 -3.22 -6.35 -2.86
C TYR A 45 -2.35 -5.37 -2.05
N PHE A 46 -1.31 -4.80 -2.65
CA PHE A 46 -0.42 -3.85 -1.97
C PHE A 46 -0.92 -2.40 -1.96
N THR A 47 -2.00 -2.08 -2.66
CA THR A 47 -2.52 -0.71 -2.73
C THR A 47 -3.70 -0.46 -1.78
N LEU A 48 -4.73 -1.31 -1.82
CA LEU A 48 -5.98 -1.07 -1.09
C LEU A 48 -5.78 -1.05 0.43
N PRO A 49 -5.12 -2.04 1.05
CA PRO A 49 -4.90 -2.05 2.51
C PRO A 49 -4.01 -0.91 2.99
N MET A 50 -3.10 -0.43 2.14
CA MET A 50 -2.19 0.65 2.50
C MET A 50 -2.93 1.92 2.94
N ALA A 51 -4.07 2.23 2.35
CA ALA A 51 -4.90 3.36 2.77
C ALA A 51 -5.45 3.21 4.20
N LEU A 52 -5.48 2.00 4.73
CA LEU A 52 -5.92 1.72 6.11
C LEU A 52 -4.75 1.60 7.10
N ASN A 53 -3.52 1.75 6.63
CA ASN A 53 -2.30 1.67 7.46
C ASN A 53 -2.03 2.99 8.20
N TYR A 54 -3.05 3.51 8.87
CA TYR A 54 -2.98 4.75 9.63
C TYR A 54 -3.23 4.48 11.12
N GLN A 55 -2.32 4.92 11.99
CA GLN A 55 -2.40 4.76 13.45
C GLN A 55 -2.71 3.32 13.90
N ARG A 56 -2.05 2.35 13.28
CA ARG A 56 -2.21 0.93 13.63
C ARG A 56 -0.91 0.16 13.44
N ASN A 57 -0.87 -1.01 14.04
CA ASN A 57 0.22 -1.96 13.84
C ASN A 57 0.19 -2.53 12.42
N SER A 58 1.24 -2.28 11.63
CA SER A 58 1.35 -2.71 10.23
C SER A 58 1.39 -4.24 10.11
N TYR A 59 2.08 -4.96 10.99
CA TYR A 59 2.13 -6.43 10.96
C TYR A 59 0.72 -7.02 11.07
N LYS A 60 -0.08 -6.54 12.03
CA LYS A 60 -1.48 -6.98 12.18
C LYS A 60 -2.36 -6.62 10.99
N LEU A 61 -2.08 -5.50 10.30
CA LEU A 61 -2.79 -5.15 9.07
C LEU A 61 -2.52 -6.18 7.99
N TRP A 62 -1.25 -6.49 7.73
CA TRP A 62 -0.88 -7.38 6.63
C TRP A 62 -1.26 -8.84 6.88
N GLU A 63 -1.16 -9.32 8.12
CA GLU A 63 -1.74 -10.62 8.51
C GLU A 63 -3.25 -10.69 8.26
N SER A 64 -3.97 -9.66 8.67
CA SER A 64 -5.42 -9.54 8.43
C SER A 64 -5.74 -9.47 6.95
N THR A 65 -4.92 -8.75 6.18
CA THR A 65 -5.04 -8.63 4.73
C THR A 65 -4.87 -9.97 4.04
N LEU A 66 -3.84 -10.73 4.43
CA LEU A 66 -3.59 -12.06 3.89
C LEU A 66 -4.75 -13.02 4.16
N GLN A 67 -5.27 -13.06 5.39
CA GLN A 67 -6.43 -13.88 5.74
C GLN A 67 -7.67 -13.50 4.93
N THR A 68 -7.93 -12.19 4.77
CA THR A 68 -9.06 -11.69 3.97
C THR A 68 -8.92 -12.06 2.50
N TYR A 69 -7.70 -12.04 1.98
CA TYR A 69 -7.42 -12.40 0.59
C TYR A 69 -7.54 -13.91 0.34
N GLN A 70 -7.11 -14.74 1.28
CA GLN A 70 -7.14 -16.21 1.16
C GLN A 70 -8.55 -16.80 1.31
N ASP A 71 -9.45 -16.10 1.98
CA ASP A 71 -10.85 -16.54 2.13
C ASP A 71 -11.66 -16.17 0.88
N CYS A 72 -12.13 -17.18 0.17
CA CYS A 72 -12.94 -17.03 -1.05
C CYS A 72 -14.21 -16.19 -0.87
N LYS A 73 -14.75 -16.11 0.35
CA LYS A 73 -15.94 -15.30 0.69
C LYS A 73 -15.63 -13.81 0.84
N THR A 74 -14.40 -13.46 1.17
CA THR A 74 -13.98 -12.07 1.42
C THR A 74 -13.03 -11.52 0.34
N LYS A 75 -12.39 -12.39 -0.45
CA LYS A 75 -11.41 -12.01 -1.48
C LYS A 75 -11.94 -10.97 -2.49
N PHE A 76 -13.24 -10.94 -2.76
CA PHE A 76 -13.85 -10.03 -3.72
C PHE A 76 -13.58 -8.54 -3.44
N VAL A 77 -13.27 -8.17 -2.18
CA VAL A 77 -12.98 -6.78 -1.83
C VAL A 77 -11.71 -6.25 -2.51
N PHE A 78 -10.80 -7.14 -2.92
CA PHE A 78 -9.59 -6.79 -3.68
C PHE A 78 -9.82 -6.60 -5.18
N GLU A 79 -11.04 -6.85 -5.67
CA GLU A 79 -11.42 -6.67 -7.06
C GLU A 79 -12.34 -5.45 -7.19
N PRO A 80 -11.82 -4.25 -7.57
CA PRO A 80 -12.59 -3.01 -7.56
C PRO A 80 -13.96 -3.12 -8.23
N LYS A 81 -14.02 -3.71 -9.44
CA LYS A 81 -15.27 -3.88 -10.20
C LYS A 81 -16.28 -4.80 -9.50
N LYS A 82 -15.83 -5.82 -8.78
CA LYS A 82 -16.71 -6.69 -7.98
C LYS A 82 -17.09 -6.03 -6.67
N CYS A 83 -16.14 -5.40 -6.00
CA CYS A 83 -16.35 -4.75 -4.70
C CYS A 83 -17.50 -3.73 -4.77
N VAL A 84 -17.50 -2.85 -5.79
CA VAL A 84 -18.51 -1.78 -5.91
C VAL A 84 -19.91 -2.26 -6.32
N THR A 85 -20.06 -3.50 -6.78
CA THR A 85 -21.37 -4.09 -7.08
C THR A 85 -22.03 -4.73 -5.86
N LYS A 86 -21.31 -4.89 -4.77
CA LYS A 86 -21.82 -5.47 -3.53
C LYS A 86 -22.49 -4.39 -2.66
N LYS A 87 -23.40 -4.83 -1.78
CA LYS A 87 -23.95 -3.92 -0.77
C LYS A 87 -22.87 -3.45 0.19
N PHE A 88 -23.05 -2.30 0.75
CA PHE A 88 -22.10 -1.73 1.71
C PHE A 88 -21.83 -2.68 2.89
N GLU A 89 -22.89 -3.30 3.40
CA GLU A 89 -22.85 -4.23 4.53
C GLU A 89 -22.01 -5.48 4.21
N ASP A 90 -22.10 -6.01 2.98
CA ASP A 90 -21.33 -7.17 2.54
C ASP A 90 -19.83 -6.84 2.49
N VAL A 91 -19.48 -5.65 1.99
CA VAL A 91 -18.09 -5.18 1.96
C VAL A 91 -17.57 -4.93 3.37
N GLN A 92 -18.40 -4.33 4.23
CA GLN A 92 -18.06 -4.08 5.63
C GLN A 92 -17.81 -5.38 6.40
N GLU A 93 -18.68 -6.38 6.23
CA GLU A 93 -18.52 -7.70 6.84
C GLU A 93 -17.20 -8.34 6.38
N ALA A 94 -16.93 -8.34 5.08
CA ALA A 94 -15.71 -8.92 4.52
C ALA A 94 -14.44 -8.24 5.07
N LEU A 95 -14.41 -6.90 5.17
CA LEU A 95 -13.27 -6.16 5.67
C LEU A 95 -13.08 -6.26 7.18
N THR A 96 -14.16 -6.53 7.93
CA THR A 96 -14.11 -6.61 9.40
C THR A 96 -13.89 -8.01 9.91
N LYS A 97 -14.20 -9.05 9.12
CA LYS A 97 -14.08 -10.46 9.50
C LYS A 97 -12.70 -10.79 10.05
N TYR A 98 -11.65 -10.37 9.38
CA TYR A 98 -10.26 -10.58 9.79
C TYR A 98 -9.59 -9.26 10.24
N LYS A 99 -10.39 -8.22 10.53
CA LYS A 99 -9.91 -6.93 11.07
C LYS A 99 -9.01 -6.14 10.12
N VAL A 100 -9.20 -6.24 8.80
CA VAL A 100 -8.60 -5.29 7.84
C VAL A 100 -9.14 -3.90 8.12
N ALA A 101 -10.46 -3.75 8.29
CA ALA A 101 -11.08 -2.54 8.79
C ALA A 101 -11.32 -2.63 10.31
N LEU A 102 -10.78 -1.66 11.08
CA LEU A 102 -11.01 -1.52 12.53
C LEU A 102 -12.12 -0.50 12.81
N GLN A 103 -12.19 0.56 12.04
CA GLN A 103 -13.27 1.55 12.06
C GLN A 103 -14.27 1.18 10.97
N LYS A 104 -15.22 0.30 11.33
CA LYS A 104 -16.11 -0.39 10.39
C LYS A 104 -16.69 0.53 9.31
N GLN A 105 -17.40 1.58 9.70
CA GLN A 105 -18.05 2.49 8.76
C GLN A 105 -17.03 3.25 7.91
N LYS A 106 -16.15 4.00 8.54
CA LYS A 106 -15.21 4.92 7.87
C LYS A 106 -14.22 4.21 6.96
N GLN A 107 -13.67 3.08 7.41
CA GLN A 107 -12.67 2.37 6.62
C GLN A 107 -13.30 1.58 5.45
N THR A 108 -14.54 1.14 5.59
CA THR A 108 -15.32 0.58 4.46
C THR A 108 -15.60 1.65 3.42
N GLU A 109 -16.02 2.86 3.83
CA GLU A 109 -16.21 4.00 2.91
C GLU A 109 -14.93 4.36 2.16
N ILE A 110 -13.77 4.37 2.85
CA ILE A 110 -12.45 4.62 2.24
C ILE A 110 -12.15 3.56 1.16
N TRP A 111 -12.35 2.29 1.49
CA TRP A 111 -12.09 1.18 0.59
C TRP A 111 -12.94 1.24 -0.69
N ILE A 112 -14.25 1.39 -0.53
CA ILE A 112 -15.18 1.52 -1.65
C ILE A 112 -14.86 2.78 -2.48
N LYS A 113 -14.50 3.88 -1.84
CA LYS A 113 -14.10 5.11 -2.54
C LYS A 113 -12.85 4.90 -3.39
N LEU A 114 -11.84 4.18 -2.89
CA LEU A 114 -10.66 3.84 -3.68
C LEU A 114 -11.02 2.92 -4.85
N CYS A 115 -11.85 1.91 -4.64
CA CYS A 115 -12.32 1.05 -5.72
C CYS A 115 -13.02 1.85 -6.82
N ASN A 116 -13.93 2.76 -6.46
CA ASN A 116 -14.58 3.65 -7.42
C ASN A 116 -13.58 4.57 -8.14
N THR A 117 -12.60 5.12 -7.41
CA THR A 117 -11.55 5.95 -8.00
C THR A 117 -10.72 5.16 -9.02
N PHE A 118 -10.37 3.92 -8.71
CA PHE A 118 -9.61 3.08 -9.64
C PHE A 118 -10.42 2.73 -10.89
N ILE A 119 -11.73 2.51 -10.75
CA ILE A 119 -12.62 2.29 -11.90
C ILE A 119 -12.72 3.56 -12.74
N GLU A 120 -12.99 4.70 -12.11
CA GLU A 120 -13.20 5.98 -12.79
C GLU A 120 -11.94 6.46 -13.55
N LEU A 121 -10.77 6.38 -12.92
CA LEU A 121 -9.55 6.96 -13.47
C LEU A 121 -8.73 5.97 -14.31
N PHE A 122 -8.86 4.68 -14.04
CA PHE A 122 -7.97 3.65 -14.59
C PHE A 122 -8.70 2.41 -15.10
N ASP A 123 -10.03 2.44 -15.19
CA ASP A 123 -10.85 1.27 -15.55
C ASP A 123 -10.62 0.05 -14.62
N GLY A 124 -10.34 0.31 -13.35
CA GLY A 124 -10.07 -0.69 -12.33
C GLY A 124 -8.61 -1.19 -12.29
N ASP A 125 -7.75 -0.73 -13.21
CA ASP A 125 -6.35 -1.14 -13.30
C ASP A 125 -5.40 -0.04 -12.79
N ILE A 126 -5.02 -0.13 -11.52
CA ILE A 126 -4.13 0.86 -10.88
C ILE A 126 -2.74 0.93 -11.53
N ARG A 127 -2.30 -0.09 -12.29
CA ARG A 127 -1.02 -0.07 -13.01
C ARG A 127 -0.97 1.07 -14.03
N LYS A 128 -2.12 1.44 -14.60
CA LYS A 128 -2.25 2.57 -15.55
C LYS A 128 -1.80 3.91 -14.93
N LEU A 129 -1.90 4.08 -13.61
CA LEU A 129 -1.36 5.27 -12.94
C LEU A 129 0.14 5.39 -13.17
N PHE A 130 0.88 4.30 -13.02
CA PHE A 130 2.33 4.28 -13.18
C PHE A 130 2.71 4.50 -14.64
N ASP A 131 2.00 3.86 -15.56
CA ASP A 131 2.22 3.98 -17.01
C ASP A 131 1.97 5.41 -17.48
N MET A 132 0.90 6.05 -17.01
CA MET A 132 0.52 7.43 -17.34
C MET A 132 1.62 8.45 -17.04
N PHE A 133 2.39 8.22 -15.98
CA PHE A 133 3.46 9.12 -15.55
C PHE A 133 4.86 8.58 -15.82
N GLY A 134 4.98 7.49 -16.61
CA GLY A 134 6.27 6.89 -16.97
C GLY A 134 7.10 6.49 -15.75
N ASN A 135 6.43 6.01 -14.68
CA ASN A 135 7.01 5.61 -13.41
C ASN A 135 7.77 6.72 -12.66
N ASP A 136 7.45 7.98 -12.90
CA ASP A 136 8.07 9.13 -12.23
C ASP A 136 7.40 9.38 -10.88
N VAL A 137 8.17 9.19 -9.79
CA VAL A 137 7.70 9.33 -8.40
C VAL A 137 7.05 10.68 -8.13
N ASP A 138 7.68 11.78 -8.60
CA ASP A 138 7.19 13.12 -8.31
C ASP A 138 5.88 13.42 -9.02
N LYS A 139 5.72 12.95 -10.26
CA LYS A 139 4.49 13.11 -11.02
C LYS A 139 3.35 12.31 -10.43
N ILE A 140 3.62 11.07 -10.00
CA ILE A 140 2.64 10.21 -9.33
C ILE A 140 2.20 10.85 -8.02
N ARG A 141 3.14 11.32 -7.19
CA ARG A 141 2.83 12.02 -5.93
C ARG A 141 2.00 13.28 -6.18
N ALA A 142 2.41 14.12 -7.11
CA ALA A 142 1.66 15.35 -7.46
C ALA A 142 0.22 15.03 -7.92
N PHE A 143 0.04 13.97 -8.70
CA PHE A 143 -1.28 13.53 -9.13
C PHE A 143 -2.17 13.09 -7.95
N ILE A 144 -1.63 12.28 -7.05
CA ILE A 144 -2.39 11.73 -5.91
C ILE A 144 -2.58 12.78 -4.81
N GLN A 145 -1.50 13.46 -4.41
CA GLN A 145 -1.50 14.31 -3.21
C GLN A 145 -2.06 15.71 -3.47
N VAL A 146 -2.00 16.20 -4.70
CA VAL A 146 -2.44 17.55 -5.06
C VAL A 146 -3.69 17.51 -5.93
N LYS A 147 -3.59 16.95 -7.14
CA LYS A 147 -4.66 17.02 -8.14
C LYS A 147 -5.91 16.20 -7.75
N ASN A 148 -5.70 15.03 -7.15
CA ASN A 148 -6.78 14.09 -6.85
C ASN A 148 -6.86 13.72 -5.36
N LYS A 149 -6.36 14.56 -4.46
CA LYS A 149 -6.29 14.28 -3.02
C LYS A 149 -7.59 13.70 -2.43
N LYS A 150 -8.74 14.25 -2.81
CA LYS A 150 -10.05 13.81 -2.33
C LYS A 150 -10.46 12.43 -2.87
N LYS A 151 -9.88 11.99 -4.00
CA LYS A 151 -10.17 10.68 -4.61
C LYS A 151 -9.33 9.55 -3.99
N PHE A 152 -8.20 9.90 -3.36
CA PHE A 152 -7.28 8.96 -2.71
C PHE A 152 -7.25 9.16 -1.19
N PRO A 153 -8.38 8.89 -0.48
CA PRO A 153 -8.42 9.11 0.97
C PRO A 153 -7.33 8.28 1.67
N TYR A 154 -6.64 8.91 2.61
CA TYR A 154 -5.49 8.42 3.35
C TYR A 154 -4.27 8.07 2.49
N LEU A 155 -4.44 7.42 1.33
CA LEU A 155 -3.34 7.12 0.41
C LEU A 155 -2.65 8.39 -0.10
N SER A 156 -3.36 9.52 -0.15
CA SER A 156 -2.79 10.84 -0.49
C SER A 156 -2.00 11.50 0.66
N GLY A 157 -1.99 10.93 1.85
CA GLY A 157 -1.17 11.44 2.97
C GLY A 157 0.32 11.27 2.68
N THR A 158 1.14 12.26 3.07
CA THR A 158 2.57 12.28 2.72
C THR A 158 3.29 11.00 3.17
N LYS A 159 3.10 10.58 4.43
CA LYS A 159 3.71 9.35 4.97
C LYS A 159 3.24 8.11 4.21
N ILE A 160 1.92 7.93 4.08
CA ILE A 160 1.33 6.72 3.48
C ILE A 160 1.66 6.65 1.99
N CYS A 161 1.60 7.75 1.26
CA CYS A 161 1.92 7.77 -0.17
C CYS A 161 3.37 7.36 -0.45
N ASN A 162 4.34 7.92 0.28
CA ASN A 162 5.74 7.55 0.14
C ASN A 162 5.97 6.07 0.48
N TYR A 163 5.39 5.59 1.58
CA TYR A 163 5.53 4.20 1.97
C TYR A 163 4.86 3.24 0.98
N TRP A 164 3.67 3.58 0.49
CA TRP A 164 3.00 2.81 -0.55
C TRP A 164 3.83 2.69 -1.83
N LEU A 165 4.42 3.78 -2.31
CA LEU A 165 5.29 3.76 -3.49
C LEU A 165 6.53 2.88 -3.26
N TYR A 166 7.12 2.93 -2.06
CA TYR A 166 8.21 2.03 -1.69
C TYR A 166 7.78 0.56 -1.70
N VAL A 167 6.61 0.22 -1.14
CA VAL A 167 6.06 -1.15 -1.14
C VAL A 167 5.80 -1.64 -2.57
N ILE A 168 5.21 -0.81 -3.42
CA ILE A 168 5.03 -1.14 -4.84
C ILE A 168 6.37 -1.42 -5.52
N TYR A 169 7.41 -0.63 -5.23
CA TYR A 169 8.75 -0.85 -5.78
C TYR A 169 9.37 -2.18 -5.34
N GLN A 170 9.17 -2.59 -4.09
CA GLN A 170 9.74 -3.81 -3.53
C GLN A 170 9.00 -5.08 -3.98
N TYR A 171 7.67 -5.03 -4.02
CA TYR A 171 6.83 -6.23 -4.17
C TYR A 171 6.20 -6.38 -5.55
N THR A 172 6.43 -5.41 -6.47
CA THR A 172 5.95 -5.51 -7.86
C THR A 172 7.11 -5.44 -8.86
N ASP A 173 6.78 -5.45 -10.14
CA ASP A 173 7.76 -5.32 -11.23
C ASP A 173 8.15 -3.85 -11.52
N ARG A 174 7.57 -2.86 -10.81
CA ARG A 174 7.82 -1.45 -11.09
C ARG A 174 9.22 -1.01 -10.70
N LYS A 175 9.83 -0.24 -11.63
CA LYS A 175 11.06 0.50 -11.40
C LYS A 175 10.79 1.97 -11.60
N TYR A 176 11.12 2.78 -10.61
CA TYR A 176 10.83 4.19 -10.62
C TYR A 176 11.98 5.04 -11.17
N LYS A 177 11.60 6.14 -11.82
CA LYS A 177 12.46 7.31 -11.96
C LYS A 177 12.35 8.13 -10.69
N ASN A 178 13.46 8.76 -10.29
CA ASN A 178 13.53 9.61 -9.08
C ASN A 178 13.13 8.87 -7.80
N ILE A 179 13.52 7.58 -7.68
CA ILE A 179 13.24 6.76 -6.48
C ILE A 179 13.87 7.36 -5.22
N ASP A 180 15.00 8.03 -5.36
CA ASP A 180 15.73 8.76 -4.32
C ASP A 180 14.97 9.97 -3.77
N HIS A 181 13.90 10.42 -4.45
CA HIS A 181 12.98 11.42 -3.94
C HIS A 181 11.92 10.85 -2.98
N LEU A 182 11.86 9.54 -2.79
CA LEU A 182 11.04 8.95 -1.71
C LEU A 182 11.68 9.28 -0.37
N THR A 183 10.91 9.93 0.49
CA THR A 183 11.37 10.31 1.82
C THR A 183 11.03 9.22 2.84
N VAL A 184 11.97 8.93 3.74
CA VAL A 184 11.67 8.14 4.93
C VAL A 184 10.69 8.94 5.78
N ALA A 185 9.57 8.33 6.12
CA ALA A 185 8.63 8.95 7.04
C ALA A 185 9.21 8.89 8.46
N PRO A 186 9.53 10.04 9.10
CA PRO A 186 9.95 10.01 10.49
C PRO A 186 8.81 9.46 11.34
N ASP A 187 9.11 8.45 12.15
CA ASP A 187 8.18 8.01 13.17
C ASP A 187 8.28 8.93 14.38
N THR A 188 7.16 9.14 15.05
CA THR A 188 7.05 10.05 16.20
C THR A 188 7.48 9.41 17.52
N HIS A 189 8.22 8.31 17.48
CA HIS A 189 8.75 7.61 18.65
C HIS A 189 10.24 7.78 18.79
#